data_8ab64f6c9748698dbc04bc32d9c664d4
#
_entry.id   8ab64f6c9748698dbc04bc32d9c664d4
#
_cell.length_a   1.000
_cell.length_b   1.000
_cell.length_c   1.000
_cell.angle_alpha   90.00
_cell.angle_beta   90.00
_cell.angle_gamma   90.00
#
_symmetry.space_group_name_H-M   'P 1'
#
loop_
_entity.id
_entity.type
_entity.pdbx_description
1 polymer ?
#
loop_
_entity_poly.entity_id
_entity_poly.type
_entity_poly.pdbx_seq_one_letter_code
_entity_poly.pdbx_strand_id
1 'polypeptide(L)'
;LFPIACYAEDLSTYSVAWHWHEEFEYILAEKGVLAVNVNKTRLTLQAGQGLFINSGVLHEVEQAGKTPALLHSGVFHPRLVGGMDTIFWQDLIRPLLQPGTPAYFLLDETVPWQGQILTELRAAWGAVAEEPFDYENKVRYHLASALRYLTANGQIRTDKVSQQERIAAERMKQMLHYVEEHYAEELTVERIAGCVALSESACLRAFRQML
;
A
#
# COMPACT_ATOMS: atom_id res chain seq x y z
N LEU A 1 9.10 -12.26 -15.75
CA LEU A 1 8.75 -10.91 -15.31
C LEU A 1 9.19 -10.73 -13.86
N PHE A 2 9.85 -9.62 -13.53
CA PHE A 2 10.24 -9.29 -12.16
C PHE A 2 9.16 -8.39 -11.55
N PRO A 3 8.37 -8.89 -10.56
CA PRO A 3 7.11 -8.27 -10.18
C PRO A 3 7.28 -7.16 -9.12
N ILE A 4 7.99 -6.11 -9.49
CA ILE A 4 8.12 -4.86 -8.73
C ILE A 4 8.13 -3.68 -9.69
N ALA A 5 7.53 -2.57 -9.27
CA ALA A 5 7.66 -1.26 -9.91
C ALA A 5 8.09 -0.24 -8.85
N CYS A 6 9.07 0.59 -9.18
CA CYS A 6 9.54 1.67 -8.31
C CYS A 6 9.31 3.02 -8.99
N TYR A 7 8.88 4.00 -8.20
CA TYR A 7 8.54 5.35 -8.66
C TYR A 7 9.29 6.40 -7.86
N ALA A 8 9.67 7.48 -8.54
CA ALA A 8 10.20 8.71 -7.95
C ALA A 8 9.30 9.86 -8.39
N GLU A 9 8.56 10.45 -7.46
CA GLU A 9 7.45 11.34 -7.76
C GLU A 9 7.64 12.70 -7.08
N ASP A 10 7.51 13.78 -7.87
CA ASP A 10 7.42 15.16 -7.36
C ASP A 10 5.94 15.56 -7.24
N LEU A 11 5.43 15.55 -6.03
CA LEU A 11 4.02 15.86 -5.74
C LEU A 11 3.70 17.36 -5.70
N SER A 12 4.62 18.21 -6.11
CA SER A 12 4.37 19.66 -6.20
C SER A 12 3.41 20.03 -7.34
N THR A 13 3.25 19.17 -8.33
CA THR A 13 2.48 19.41 -9.55
C THR A 13 1.27 18.50 -9.71
N TYR A 14 1.20 17.40 -8.99
CA TYR A 14 0.08 16.46 -9.03
C TYR A 14 -0.02 15.67 -7.72
N SER A 15 -1.03 14.83 -7.59
CA SER A 15 -1.22 13.87 -6.49
C SER A 15 -1.43 12.47 -7.05
N VAL A 16 -1.05 11.47 -6.28
CA VAL A 16 -1.41 10.08 -6.56
C VAL A 16 -2.85 9.88 -6.10
N ALA A 17 -3.78 9.76 -7.03
CA ALA A 17 -5.20 9.65 -6.75
C ALA A 17 -5.55 8.37 -5.96
N TRP A 18 -6.74 8.34 -5.38
CA TRP A 18 -7.27 7.16 -4.71
C TRP A 18 -7.21 5.92 -5.60
N HIS A 19 -6.51 4.88 -5.11
CA HIS A 19 -6.37 3.59 -5.78
C HIS A 19 -6.12 2.48 -4.77
N TRP A 20 -6.14 1.25 -5.23
CA TRP A 20 -5.77 0.07 -4.49
C TRP A 20 -5.19 -0.97 -5.46
N HIS A 21 -4.41 -1.91 -4.95
CA HIS A 21 -3.84 -3.04 -5.71
C HIS A 21 -3.59 -4.22 -4.77
N GLU A 22 -3.38 -5.41 -5.33
CA GLU A 22 -3.12 -6.62 -4.56
C GLU A 22 -1.68 -6.75 -4.07
N GLU A 23 -0.79 -5.91 -4.57
CA GLU A 23 0.60 -5.80 -4.18
C GLU A 23 0.74 -5.17 -2.79
N PHE A 24 1.90 -5.39 -2.16
CA PHE A 24 2.37 -4.53 -1.08
C PHE A 24 2.98 -3.26 -1.66
N GLU A 25 2.84 -2.16 -0.96
CA GLU A 25 3.52 -0.92 -1.29
C GLU A 25 4.31 -0.37 -0.10
N TYR A 26 5.40 0.27 -0.38
CA TYR A 26 6.07 1.15 0.57
C TYR A 26 6.24 2.54 -0.03
N ILE A 27 6.10 3.54 0.81
CA ILE A 27 6.27 4.95 0.49
C ILE A 27 7.39 5.49 1.39
N LEU A 28 8.36 6.18 0.80
CA LEU A 28 9.46 6.85 1.49
C LEU A 28 9.34 8.36 1.22
N ALA A 29 9.20 9.16 2.28
CA ALA A 29 9.22 10.62 2.15
C ALA A 29 10.68 11.08 2.04
N GLU A 30 11.13 11.40 0.83
CA GLU A 30 12.51 11.80 0.57
C GLU A 30 12.73 13.30 0.82
N LYS A 31 11.71 14.13 0.56
CA LYS A 31 11.76 15.57 0.78
C LYS A 31 10.38 16.13 1.09
N GLY A 32 10.34 17.20 1.87
CA GLY A 32 9.09 17.89 2.20
C GLY A 32 8.20 17.06 3.14
N VAL A 33 6.91 17.23 2.99
CA VAL A 33 5.90 16.60 3.83
C VAL A 33 4.83 15.98 2.93
N LEU A 34 4.55 14.70 3.11
CA LEU A 34 3.49 13.98 2.42
C LEU A 34 2.25 13.89 3.31
N ALA A 35 1.08 14.05 2.73
CA ALA A 35 -0.16 13.57 3.31
C ALA A 35 -0.56 12.27 2.61
N VAL A 36 -0.72 11.22 3.38
CA VAL A 36 -1.15 9.90 2.88
C VAL A 36 -2.49 9.57 3.53
N ASN A 37 -3.51 9.44 2.72
CA ASN A 37 -4.79 8.94 3.19
C ASN A 37 -4.84 7.43 2.97
N VAL A 38 -5.10 6.68 4.02
CA VAL A 38 -5.23 5.22 4.01
C VAL A 38 -6.59 4.87 4.58
N ASN A 39 -7.50 4.37 3.75
CA ASN A 39 -8.90 4.21 4.11
C ASN A 39 -9.45 5.54 4.69
N LYS A 40 -9.88 5.54 5.95
CA LYS A 40 -10.41 6.72 6.68
C LYS A 40 -9.36 7.49 7.49
N THR A 41 -8.12 7.13 7.40
CA THR A 41 -7.05 7.70 8.22
C THR A 41 -6.15 8.58 7.37
N ARG A 42 -6.05 9.85 7.76
CA ARG A 42 -5.07 10.77 7.18
C ARG A 42 -3.80 10.76 8.02
N LEU A 43 -2.69 10.50 7.36
CA LEU A 43 -1.35 10.47 7.93
C LEU A 43 -0.50 11.59 7.34
N THR A 44 0.49 12.02 8.11
CA THR A 44 1.51 12.96 7.65
C THR A 44 2.87 12.32 7.80
N LEU A 45 3.64 12.27 6.71
CA LEU A 45 5.02 11.77 6.70
C LEU A 45 5.98 12.93 6.51
N GLN A 46 6.91 13.09 7.45
CA GLN A 46 8.03 14.00 7.31
C GLN A 46 9.15 13.35 6.48
N ALA A 47 10.02 14.16 5.88
CA ALA A 47 11.22 13.65 5.22
C ALA A 47 12.01 12.72 6.16
N GLY A 48 12.42 11.55 5.64
CA GLY A 48 13.05 10.48 6.41
C GLY A 48 12.10 9.40 6.91
N GLN A 49 10.82 9.71 7.09
CA GLN A 49 9.78 8.73 7.46
C GLN A 49 9.29 7.92 6.25
N GLY A 50 8.63 6.82 6.51
CA GLY A 50 8.02 5.99 5.48
C GLY A 50 6.72 5.35 5.96
N LEU A 51 6.06 4.69 5.02
CA LEU A 51 4.85 3.94 5.25
C LEU A 51 4.94 2.62 4.49
N PHE A 52 4.61 1.52 5.15
CA PHE A 52 4.34 0.26 4.47
C PHE A 52 2.83 0.07 4.42
N ILE A 53 2.29 -0.14 3.22
CA ILE A 53 0.86 -0.33 2.95
C ILE A 53 0.62 -1.80 2.58
N ASN A 54 -0.37 -2.39 3.23
CA ASN A 54 -0.71 -3.79 3.03
C ASN A 54 -1.51 -4.00 1.73
N SER A 55 -1.56 -5.25 1.25
CA SER A 55 -2.31 -5.67 0.07
C SER A 55 -3.79 -5.26 0.14
N GLY A 56 -4.31 -4.75 -0.95
CA GLY A 56 -5.73 -4.42 -1.12
C GLY A 56 -6.24 -3.25 -0.29
N VAL A 57 -5.35 -2.39 0.17
CA VAL A 57 -5.69 -1.21 0.98
C VAL A 57 -5.88 0.01 0.08
N LEU A 58 -7.02 0.68 0.21
CA LEU A 58 -7.34 1.91 -0.51
C LEU A 58 -6.52 3.07 0.05
N HIS A 59 -5.81 3.79 -0.82
CA HIS A 59 -4.95 4.90 -0.41
C HIS A 59 -4.75 5.95 -1.51
N GLU A 60 -4.32 7.14 -1.11
CA GLU A 60 -3.88 8.23 -1.98
C GLU A 60 -2.71 8.97 -1.33
N VAL A 61 -1.93 9.69 -2.13
CA VAL A 61 -0.80 10.49 -1.65
C VAL A 61 -0.81 11.87 -2.29
N GLU A 62 -0.64 12.89 -1.46
CA GLU A 62 -0.53 14.28 -1.90
C GLU A 62 0.56 15.03 -1.13
N GLN A 63 0.98 16.17 -1.65
CA GLN A 63 1.84 17.10 -0.93
C GLN A 63 1.09 17.71 0.24
N ALA A 64 1.71 17.73 1.43
CA ALA A 64 1.24 18.50 2.57
C ALA A 64 2.07 19.78 2.74
N GLY A 65 1.40 20.93 2.69
CA GLY A 65 2.06 22.21 2.87
C GLY A 65 2.58 22.83 1.59
N LYS A 66 3.52 23.78 1.73
CA LYS A 66 4.01 24.64 0.61
C LYS A 66 5.39 24.23 0.07
N THR A 67 6.11 23.40 0.77
CA THR A 67 7.43 22.92 0.34
C THR A 67 7.25 21.76 -0.64
N PRO A 68 7.94 21.75 -1.80
CA PRO A 68 7.91 20.63 -2.72
C PRO A 68 8.19 19.31 -1.99
N ALA A 69 7.35 18.32 -2.25
CA ALA A 69 7.43 17.01 -1.62
C ALA A 69 7.82 15.95 -2.64
N LEU A 70 8.87 15.22 -2.33
CA LEU A 70 9.36 14.10 -3.16
C LEU A 70 9.11 12.80 -2.42
N LEU A 71 8.57 11.82 -3.13
CA LEU A 71 8.44 10.46 -2.64
C LEU A 71 9.21 9.48 -3.51
N HIS A 72 9.72 8.42 -2.88
CA HIS A 72 10.02 7.18 -3.54
C HIS A 72 9.00 6.13 -3.11
N SER A 73 8.42 5.40 -4.04
CA SER A 73 7.59 4.25 -3.70
C SER A 73 8.04 2.99 -4.43
N GLY A 74 7.67 1.84 -3.88
CA GLY A 74 7.88 0.55 -4.50
C GLY A 74 6.66 -0.33 -4.28
N VAL A 75 6.05 -0.74 -5.39
CA VAL A 75 4.89 -1.63 -5.45
C VAL A 75 5.38 -3.01 -5.86
N PHE A 76 5.21 -4.02 -5.03
CA PHE A 76 5.73 -5.35 -5.31
C PHE A 76 4.74 -6.47 -4.95
N HIS A 77 4.67 -7.46 -5.85
CA HIS A 77 3.85 -8.63 -5.59
C HIS A 77 4.50 -9.51 -4.50
N PRO A 78 3.75 -9.96 -3.48
CA PRO A 78 4.30 -10.73 -2.34
C PRO A 78 5.12 -11.97 -2.76
N ARG A 79 4.76 -12.62 -3.87
CA ARG A 79 5.50 -13.79 -4.40
C ARG A 79 6.94 -13.51 -4.82
N LEU A 80 7.32 -12.23 -4.96
CA LEU A 80 8.71 -11.85 -5.22
C LEU A 80 9.63 -12.29 -4.08
N VAL A 81 9.15 -12.24 -2.84
CA VAL A 81 9.92 -12.67 -1.67
C VAL A 81 9.98 -14.18 -1.54
N GLY A 82 8.86 -14.86 -1.84
CA GLY A 82 8.79 -16.32 -1.81
C GLY A 82 7.46 -16.86 -2.28
N GLY A 83 7.45 -18.02 -2.93
CA GLY A 83 6.24 -18.72 -3.35
C GLY A 83 5.41 -19.24 -2.16
N MET A 84 4.12 -19.52 -2.39
CA MET A 84 3.14 -19.88 -1.35
C MET A 84 3.48 -21.14 -0.55
N ASP A 85 4.31 -22.00 -1.11
CA ASP A 85 4.78 -23.26 -0.54
C ASP A 85 6.13 -23.14 0.20
N THR A 86 6.69 -21.91 0.28
CA THR A 86 7.98 -21.66 0.93
C THR A 86 7.82 -21.20 2.39
N ILE A 87 8.88 -21.42 3.18
CA ILE A 87 8.97 -20.87 4.54
C ILE A 87 8.88 -19.34 4.54
N PHE A 88 9.43 -18.68 3.52
CA PHE A 88 9.36 -17.21 3.38
C PHE A 88 7.92 -16.72 3.29
N TRP A 89 7.07 -17.42 2.54
CA TRP A 89 5.65 -17.09 2.48
C TRP A 89 4.97 -17.28 3.84
N GLN A 90 5.21 -18.41 4.48
CA GLN A 90 4.54 -18.73 5.75
C GLN A 90 4.93 -17.75 6.87
N ASP A 91 6.20 -17.36 6.94
CA ASP A 91 6.72 -16.58 8.06
C ASP A 91 6.68 -15.06 7.81
N LEU A 92 6.84 -14.60 6.55
CA LEU A 92 6.98 -13.18 6.24
C LEU A 92 5.75 -12.58 5.57
N ILE A 93 5.03 -13.33 4.75
CA ILE A 93 3.95 -12.81 3.90
C ILE A 93 2.58 -13.14 4.47
N ARG A 94 2.34 -14.43 4.75
CA ARG A 94 1.05 -14.90 5.26
C ARG A 94 0.56 -14.14 6.50
N PRO A 95 1.41 -13.79 7.50
CA PRO A 95 0.96 -13.01 8.65
C PRO A 95 0.40 -11.64 8.27
N LEU A 96 0.96 -10.98 7.25
CA LEU A 96 0.52 -9.67 6.76
C LEU A 96 -0.80 -9.76 5.99
N LEU A 97 -1.10 -10.88 5.35
CA LEU A 97 -2.32 -11.10 4.58
C LEU A 97 -3.49 -11.63 5.41
N GLN A 98 -3.30 -11.85 6.72
CA GLN A 98 -4.38 -12.34 7.59
C GLN A 98 -5.42 -11.25 7.83
N PRO A 99 -6.70 -11.62 7.89
CA PRO A 99 -7.76 -10.69 8.28
C PRO A 99 -7.50 -10.07 9.66
N GLY A 100 -7.62 -8.74 9.74
CA GLY A 100 -7.36 -7.99 10.98
C GLY A 100 -5.91 -7.51 11.13
N THR A 101 -5.03 -7.83 10.19
CA THR A 101 -3.70 -7.20 10.12
C THR A 101 -3.87 -5.70 9.84
N PRO A 102 -3.03 -4.83 10.43
CA PRO A 102 -3.06 -3.40 10.15
C PRO A 102 -3.00 -3.10 8.65
N ALA A 103 -3.79 -2.14 8.19
CA ALA A 103 -3.78 -1.69 6.80
C ALA A 103 -2.42 -1.09 6.40
N TYR A 104 -1.72 -0.50 7.37
CA TYR A 104 -0.41 0.14 7.15
C TYR A 104 0.46 0.08 8.41
N PHE A 105 1.76 0.34 8.23
CA PHE A 105 2.74 0.51 9.31
C PHE A 105 3.52 1.79 9.05
N LEU A 106 3.41 2.74 9.99
CA LEU A 106 4.22 3.96 9.97
C LEU A 106 5.66 3.60 10.36
N LEU A 107 6.63 4.12 9.62
CA LEU A 107 8.05 3.86 9.80
C LEU A 107 8.77 5.16 10.12
N ASP A 108 9.48 5.17 11.26
CA ASP A 108 10.26 6.31 11.74
C ASP A 108 11.67 5.85 12.10
N GLU A 109 12.69 6.54 11.59
CA GLU A 109 14.09 6.16 11.81
C GLU A 109 14.55 6.30 13.26
N THR A 110 13.82 7.05 14.09
CA THR A 110 14.10 7.18 15.53
C THR A 110 13.78 5.89 16.32
N VAL A 111 12.98 5.00 15.73
CA VAL A 111 12.67 3.68 16.28
C VAL A 111 13.59 2.63 15.63
N PRO A 112 14.49 1.98 16.37
CA PRO A 112 15.59 1.19 15.78
C PRO A 112 15.15 0.14 14.75
N TRP A 113 14.10 -0.65 15.02
CA TRP A 113 13.63 -1.67 14.09
C TRP A 113 12.93 -1.09 12.85
N GLN A 114 12.27 0.08 12.97
CA GLN A 114 11.67 0.79 11.85
C GLN A 114 12.74 1.44 10.98
N GLY A 115 13.81 1.99 11.59
CA GLY A 115 14.98 2.48 10.87
C GLY A 115 15.67 1.41 10.05
N GLN A 116 15.73 0.16 10.55
CA GLN A 116 16.23 -0.97 9.75
C GLN A 116 15.32 -1.26 8.54
N ILE A 117 14.00 -1.23 8.71
CA ILE A 117 13.07 -1.38 7.58
C ILE A 117 13.29 -0.28 6.55
N LEU A 118 13.37 0.98 6.95
CA LEU A 118 13.61 2.10 6.04
C LEU A 118 14.93 1.94 5.27
N THR A 119 15.98 1.47 5.94
CA THR A 119 17.28 1.17 5.30
C THR A 119 17.13 0.11 4.22
N GLU A 120 16.44 -1.00 4.54
CA GLU A 120 16.24 -2.10 3.60
C GLU A 120 15.36 -1.67 2.41
N LEU A 121 14.29 -0.90 2.65
CA LEU A 121 13.41 -0.42 1.58
C LEU A 121 14.12 0.57 0.63
N ARG A 122 14.96 1.48 1.16
CA ARG A 122 15.80 2.36 0.34
C ARG A 122 16.80 1.56 -0.49
N ALA A 123 17.42 0.53 0.08
CA ALA A 123 18.35 -0.34 -0.64
C ALA A 123 17.64 -1.14 -1.74
N ALA A 124 16.43 -1.63 -1.51
CA ALA A 124 15.62 -2.29 -2.53
C ALA A 124 15.26 -1.33 -3.67
N TRP A 125 14.82 -0.12 -3.35
CA TRP A 125 14.49 0.91 -4.34
C TRP A 125 15.72 1.29 -5.19
N GLY A 126 16.85 1.56 -4.54
CA GLY A 126 18.11 1.88 -5.24
C GLY A 126 18.58 0.75 -6.17
N ALA A 127 18.43 -0.51 -5.73
CA ALA A 127 18.78 -1.66 -6.56
C ALA A 127 17.90 -1.76 -7.83
N VAL A 128 16.62 -1.42 -7.74
CA VAL A 128 15.73 -1.35 -8.93
C VAL A 128 16.10 -0.16 -9.83
N ALA A 129 16.39 1.00 -9.22
CA ALA A 129 16.71 2.21 -9.98
C ALA A 129 18.04 2.14 -10.76
N GLU A 130 19.02 1.44 -10.22
CA GLU A 130 20.38 1.36 -10.79
C GLU A 130 20.61 0.09 -11.61
N GLU A 131 19.81 -0.96 -11.40
CA GLU A 131 19.92 -2.28 -12.03
C GLU A 131 21.37 -2.85 -12.08
N PRO A 132 22.12 -2.84 -10.95
CA PRO A 132 23.46 -3.43 -10.93
C PRO A 132 23.38 -4.95 -11.15
N PHE A 133 24.50 -5.57 -11.48
CA PHE A 133 24.56 -7.03 -11.60
C PHE A 133 23.91 -7.71 -10.39
N ASP A 134 23.02 -8.66 -10.65
CA ASP A 134 22.26 -9.43 -9.64
C ASP A 134 21.27 -8.59 -8.82
N TYR A 135 20.74 -7.50 -9.40
CA TYR A 135 19.85 -6.59 -8.69
C TYR A 135 18.54 -7.28 -8.22
N GLU A 136 18.04 -8.24 -8.97
CA GLU A 136 16.82 -8.98 -8.61
C GLU A 136 16.99 -9.75 -7.28
N ASN A 137 18.15 -10.39 -7.07
CA ASN A 137 18.45 -11.05 -5.81
C ASN A 137 18.66 -10.04 -4.67
N LYS A 138 19.30 -8.90 -4.94
CA LYS A 138 19.45 -7.81 -3.95
C LYS A 138 18.09 -7.27 -3.52
N VAL A 139 17.21 -6.96 -4.47
CA VAL A 139 15.84 -6.49 -4.21
C VAL A 139 15.09 -7.51 -3.36
N ARG A 140 15.07 -8.77 -3.76
CA ARG A 140 14.42 -9.85 -3.01
C ARG A 140 14.96 -9.97 -1.58
N TYR A 141 16.29 -9.91 -1.42
CA TYR A 141 16.94 -9.95 -0.11
C TYR A 141 16.50 -8.80 0.79
N HIS A 142 16.55 -7.56 0.28
CA HIS A 142 16.18 -6.37 1.03
C HIS A 142 14.70 -6.36 1.40
N LEU A 143 13.81 -6.71 0.48
CA LEU A 143 12.37 -6.84 0.78
C LEU A 143 12.09 -7.95 1.81
N ALA A 144 12.73 -9.11 1.69
CA ALA A 144 12.61 -10.18 2.69
C ALA A 144 13.09 -9.74 4.07
N SER A 145 14.20 -8.99 4.12
CA SER A 145 14.75 -8.42 5.36
C SER A 145 13.80 -7.41 6.00
N ALA A 146 13.25 -6.49 5.19
CA ALA A 146 12.26 -5.51 5.65
C ALA A 146 11.00 -6.20 6.23
N LEU A 147 10.45 -7.18 5.51
CA LEU A 147 9.28 -7.95 5.98
C LEU A 147 9.58 -8.73 7.25
N ARG A 148 10.79 -9.28 7.41
CA ARG A 148 11.22 -9.97 8.63
C ARG A 148 11.21 -9.04 9.84
N TYR A 149 11.75 -7.82 9.71
CA TYR A 149 11.68 -6.83 10.79
C TYR A 149 10.24 -6.43 11.09
N LEU A 150 9.42 -6.24 10.06
CA LEU A 150 8.02 -5.86 10.18
C LEU A 150 7.21 -6.95 10.90
N THR A 151 7.34 -8.22 10.50
CA THR A 151 6.62 -9.33 11.12
C THR A 151 7.06 -9.62 12.55
N ALA A 152 8.35 -9.41 12.84
CA ALA A 152 8.89 -9.63 14.19
C ALA A 152 8.48 -8.56 15.21
N ASN A 153 8.27 -7.31 14.77
CA ASN A 153 8.10 -6.17 15.67
C ASN A 153 6.78 -5.40 15.47
N GLY A 154 6.14 -5.54 14.32
CA GLY A 154 5.00 -4.72 13.87
C GLY A 154 3.68 -4.96 14.63
N GLN A 155 3.69 -5.69 15.74
CA GLN A 155 2.49 -6.03 16.52
C GLN A 155 1.33 -6.46 15.60
N ILE A 156 1.61 -7.44 14.73
CA ILE A 156 0.61 -7.99 13.83
C ILE A 156 -0.45 -8.69 14.69
N ARG A 157 -1.37 -7.89 15.23
CA ARG A 157 -2.56 -8.37 15.90
C ARG A 157 -3.63 -8.57 14.85
N THR A 158 -4.12 -9.78 14.75
CA THR A 158 -5.34 -10.06 14.01
C THR A 158 -6.52 -9.61 14.85
N ASP A 159 -6.91 -8.35 14.76
CA ASP A 159 -8.17 -7.92 15.32
C ASP A 159 -9.29 -8.66 14.60
N LYS A 160 -10.34 -9.05 15.34
CA LYS A 160 -11.49 -9.73 14.73
C LYS A 160 -12.25 -8.73 13.85
N VAL A 161 -11.85 -8.63 12.59
CA VAL A 161 -12.64 -7.90 11.58
C VAL A 161 -13.99 -8.61 11.48
N SER A 162 -15.06 -7.88 11.68
CA SER A 162 -16.40 -8.44 11.57
C SER A 162 -16.67 -8.91 10.14
N GLN A 163 -17.54 -9.90 9.99
CA GLN A 163 -17.94 -10.37 8.67
C GLN A 163 -18.57 -9.24 7.83
N GLN A 164 -19.26 -8.31 8.47
CA GLN A 164 -19.86 -7.14 7.82
C GLN A 164 -18.79 -6.19 7.24
N GLU A 165 -17.73 -5.92 7.98
CA GLU A 165 -16.62 -5.09 7.50
C GLU A 165 -15.88 -5.73 6.32
N ARG A 166 -15.70 -7.05 6.34
CA ARG A 166 -15.11 -7.79 5.20
C ARG A 166 -15.99 -7.68 3.95
N ILE A 167 -17.30 -7.89 4.09
CA ILE A 167 -18.25 -7.76 2.98
C ILE A 167 -18.26 -6.33 2.45
N ALA A 168 -18.22 -5.33 3.32
CA ALA A 168 -18.17 -3.92 2.91
C ALA A 168 -16.89 -3.58 2.13
N ALA A 169 -15.73 -4.04 2.61
CA ALA A 169 -14.46 -3.85 1.92
C ALA A 169 -14.42 -4.54 0.55
N GLU A 170 -14.91 -5.77 0.47
CA GLU A 170 -14.97 -6.51 -0.80
C GLU A 170 -15.91 -5.85 -1.82
N ARG A 171 -17.08 -5.41 -1.39
CA ARG A 171 -17.99 -4.65 -2.26
C ARG A 171 -17.37 -3.34 -2.76
N MET A 172 -16.62 -2.62 -1.91
CA MET A 172 -15.93 -1.41 -2.34
C MET A 172 -14.91 -1.70 -3.43
N LYS A 173 -14.09 -2.75 -3.27
CA LYS A 173 -13.14 -3.18 -4.30
C LYS A 173 -13.83 -3.49 -5.62
N GLN A 174 -14.93 -4.23 -5.59
CA GLN A 174 -15.70 -4.56 -6.79
C GLN A 174 -16.29 -3.31 -7.46
N MET A 175 -16.78 -2.34 -6.70
CA MET A 175 -17.27 -1.07 -7.23
C MET A 175 -16.15 -0.23 -7.87
N LEU A 176 -14.98 -0.16 -7.23
CA LEU A 176 -13.82 0.55 -7.79
C LEU A 176 -13.31 -0.12 -9.06
N HIS A 177 -13.20 -1.44 -9.05
CA HIS A 177 -12.81 -2.22 -10.24
C HIS A 177 -13.80 -2.02 -11.39
N TYR A 178 -15.09 -2.02 -11.11
CA TYR A 178 -16.12 -1.71 -12.11
C TYR A 178 -15.94 -0.31 -12.71
N VAL A 179 -15.63 0.70 -11.89
CA VAL A 179 -15.35 2.07 -12.37
C VAL A 179 -14.10 2.08 -13.26
N GLU A 180 -13.02 1.39 -12.86
CA GLU A 180 -11.79 1.29 -13.64
C GLU A 180 -11.98 0.60 -14.99
N GLU A 181 -12.80 -0.44 -15.06
CA GLU A 181 -13.06 -1.14 -16.33
C GLU A 181 -13.98 -0.36 -17.28
N HIS A 182 -14.81 0.54 -16.72
CA HIS A 182 -15.87 1.21 -17.48
C HIS A 182 -15.71 2.74 -17.51
N TYR A 183 -14.57 3.30 -17.10
CA TYR A 183 -14.37 4.76 -17.01
C TYR A 183 -14.58 5.50 -18.37
N ALA A 184 -14.44 4.81 -19.50
CA ALA A 184 -14.67 5.36 -20.82
C ALA A 184 -16.15 5.35 -21.26
N GLU A 185 -17.03 4.76 -20.44
CA GLU A 185 -18.47 4.68 -20.68
C GLU A 185 -19.22 5.70 -19.81
N GLU A 186 -20.54 5.84 -20.05
CA GLU A 186 -21.41 6.59 -19.14
C GLU A 186 -21.60 5.80 -17.83
N LEU A 187 -20.94 6.24 -16.78
CA LEU A 187 -21.05 5.67 -15.44
C LEU A 187 -22.19 6.34 -14.67
N THR A 188 -23.14 5.52 -14.22
CA THR A 188 -24.22 5.97 -13.31
C THR A 188 -24.08 5.29 -11.96
N VAL A 189 -24.56 5.95 -10.88
CA VAL A 189 -24.57 5.35 -9.53
C VAL A 189 -25.37 4.05 -9.52
N GLU A 190 -26.44 3.95 -10.30
CA GLU A 190 -27.25 2.73 -10.48
C GLU A 190 -26.40 1.56 -11.00
N ARG A 191 -25.59 1.79 -12.05
CA ARG A 191 -24.71 0.75 -12.63
C ARG A 191 -23.66 0.30 -11.62
N ILE A 192 -23.01 1.24 -10.95
CA ILE A 192 -21.98 0.93 -9.92
C ILE A 192 -22.61 0.19 -8.75
N ALA A 193 -23.77 0.62 -8.24
CA ALA A 193 -24.48 -0.06 -7.16
C ALA A 193 -24.93 -1.48 -7.57
N GLY A 194 -25.37 -1.62 -8.84
CA GLY A 194 -25.86 -2.88 -9.40
C GLY A 194 -24.78 -3.97 -9.43
N CYS A 195 -23.51 -3.64 -9.67
CA CYS A 195 -22.42 -4.63 -9.74
C CYS A 195 -22.18 -5.39 -8.42
N VAL A 196 -22.63 -4.82 -7.28
CA VAL A 196 -22.52 -5.42 -5.93
C VAL A 196 -23.87 -5.64 -5.23
N ALA A 197 -24.96 -5.57 -5.99
CA ALA A 197 -26.34 -5.71 -5.50
C ALA A 197 -26.68 -4.76 -4.33
N LEU A 198 -26.27 -3.50 -4.44
CA LEU A 198 -26.65 -2.43 -3.51
C LEU A 198 -27.69 -1.50 -4.13
N SER A 199 -28.43 -0.78 -3.28
CA SER A 199 -29.19 0.39 -3.71
C SER A 199 -28.25 1.57 -3.94
N GLU A 200 -28.63 2.52 -4.81
CA GLU A 200 -27.86 3.75 -5.05
C GLU A 200 -27.48 4.49 -3.77
N SER A 201 -28.45 4.63 -2.84
CA SER A 201 -28.22 5.29 -1.56
C SER A 201 -27.23 4.53 -0.67
N ALA A 202 -27.19 3.20 -0.74
CA ALA A 202 -26.20 2.38 -0.03
C ALA A 202 -24.81 2.49 -0.67
N CYS A 203 -24.73 2.52 -1.99
CA CYS A 203 -23.52 2.77 -2.74
C CYS A 203 -22.91 4.13 -2.38
N LEU A 204 -23.68 5.20 -2.47
CA LEU A 204 -23.22 6.56 -2.10
C LEU A 204 -22.77 6.64 -0.63
N ARG A 205 -23.45 5.97 0.30
CA ARG A 205 -23.00 5.89 1.71
C ARG A 205 -21.67 5.15 1.83
N ALA A 206 -21.50 4.04 1.11
CA ALA A 206 -20.26 3.27 1.14
C ALA A 206 -19.08 4.12 0.68
N PHE A 207 -19.19 4.84 -0.44
CA PHE A 207 -18.15 5.77 -0.90
C PHE A 207 -17.86 6.87 0.12
N ARG A 208 -18.87 7.56 0.66
CA ARG A 208 -18.68 8.62 1.69
C ARG A 208 -18.09 8.11 3.01
N GLN A 209 -18.22 6.83 3.29
CA GLN A 209 -17.63 6.24 4.49
C GLN A 209 -16.19 5.79 4.29
N MET A 210 -15.75 5.61 3.05
CA MET A 210 -14.44 5.07 2.71
C MET A 210 -13.47 6.16 2.26
N LEU A 211 -13.98 7.19 1.60
CA LEU A 211 -13.28 8.39 1.14
C LEU A 211 -13.61 9.58 2.05
#